data_ddcaeff55eb19f381619c6096df9af70
#
_entry.id   ddcaeff55eb19f381619c6096df9af70
#
_cell.length_a   1.000
_cell.length_b   1.000
_cell.length_c   1.000
_cell.angle_alpha   90.00
_cell.angle_beta   90.00
_cell.angle_gamma   90.00
#
_symmetry.space_group_name_H-M   'P 1'
#
loop_
_entity.id
_entity.type
_entity.pdbx_description
1 polymer ?
#
loop_
_entity_poly.entity_id
_entity_poly.type
_entity_poly.pdbx_seq_one_letter_code
_entity_poly.pdbx_strand_id
1 'polypeptide(L)'
;LRSAMVACFAYDERALIERYIAGTELAVSVVDTGEGPRALPPVEVVTDGQYDFDARYNPGRSEYFVPARLDEAVIEKVKTTAITVHTTLGLGNLSRTDLILDDEGTPWFIDVNVIPGMTETSLLPIAAEAEGSLDDLYDALVRNPLVHP
;
A
#
# COMPACT_ATOMS: atom_id res chain seq x y z
N LEU A 1 -14.63 21.93 2.29
CA LEU A 1 -15.61 20.92 2.73
C LEU A 1 -16.94 21.04 1.96
N ARG A 2 -17.62 22.20 1.94
CA ARG A 2 -18.96 22.34 1.28
C ARG A 2 -18.94 21.97 -0.21
N SER A 3 -17.97 22.46 -0.97
CA SER A 3 -17.82 22.16 -2.40
C SER A 3 -17.54 20.66 -2.65
N ALA A 4 -16.70 20.05 -1.83
CA ALA A 4 -16.41 18.64 -1.91
C ALA A 4 -17.65 17.77 -1.60
N MET A 5 -18.44 18.14 -0.58
CA MET A 5 -19.70 17.45 -0.27
C MET A 5 -20.71 17.54 -1.41
N VAL A 6 -20.87 18.72 -2.02
CA VAL A 6 -21.75 18.87 -3.19
C VAL A 6 -21.29 17.99 -4.35
N ALA A 7 -19.99 17.89 -4.58
CA ALA A 7 -19.44 17.02 -5.61
C ALA A 7 -19.70 15.52 -5.30
N CYS A 8 -19.53 15.09 -4.05
CA CYS A 8 -19.84 13.70 -3.65
C CYS A 8 -21.32 13.36 -3.85
N PHE A 9 -22.23 14.25 -3.44
CA PHE A 9 -23.66 14.03 -3.57
C PHE A 9 -24.19 14.06 -5.01
N ALA A 10 -23.36 14.41 -5.98
CA ALA A 10 -23.68 14.20 -7.39
C ALA A 10 -23.58 12.74 -7.82
N TYR A 11 -22.91 11.88 -7.03
CA TYR A 11 -22.67 10.47 -7.33
C TYR A 11 -23.35 9.50 -6.36
N ASP A 12 -23.51 9.86 -5.08
CA ASP A 12 -24.15 9.02 -4.06
C ASP A 12 -24.88 9.89 -3.03
N GLU A 13 -25.85 9.31 -2.34
CA GLU A 13 -26.60 9.96 -1.24
C GLU A 13 -25.76 10.05 0.06
N ARG A 14 -24.63 9.38 0.13
CA ARG A 14 -23.72 9.33 1.28
C ARG A 14 -22.36 9.83 0.89
N ALA A 15 -21.70 10.54 1.81
CA ALA A 15 -20.32 10.96 1.71
C ALA A 15 -19.53 10.47 2.92
N LEU A 16 -18.36 9.88 2.68
CA LEU A 16 -17.40 9.54 3.73
C LEU A 16 -16.60 10.79 4.10
N ILE A 17 -16.54 11.09 5.38
CA ILE A 17 -15.72 12.18 5.93
C ILE A 17 -14.79 11.60 6.96
N GLU A 18 -13.49 11.65 6.69
CA GLU A 18 -12.45 11.11 7.54
C GLU A 18 -11.57 12.22 8.11
N ARG A 19 -10.90 11.91 9.22
CA ARG A 19 -9.89 12.80 9.77
C ARG A 19 -8.71 12.88 8.81
N TYR A 20 -8.26 14.09 8.49
CA TYR A 20 -7.00 14.26 7.78
C TYR A 20 -5.82 13.88 8.69
N ILE A 21 -4.96 13.01 8.22
CA ILE A 21 -3.72 12.62 8.88
C ILE A 21 -2.56 13.22 8.09
N ALA A 22 -1.76 14.05 8.74
CA ALA A 22 -0.49 14.53 8.18
C ALA A 22 0.61 13.52 8.52
N GLY A 23 1.49 13.23 7.56
CA GLY A 23 2.58 12.27 7.79
C GLY A 23 3.20 11.77 6.49
N THR A 24 4.02 10.73 6.61
CA THR A 24 4.68 10.07 5.50
C THR A 24 3.75 9.02 4.88
N GLU A 25 3.50 9.12 3.58
CA GLU A 25 2.71 8.14 2.85
C GLU A 25 3.54 6.90 2.55
N LEU A 26 3.00 5.73 2.90
CA LEU A 26 3.65 4.43 2.76
C LEU A 26 2.73 3.44 2.06
N ALA A 27 3.28 2.68 1.13
CA ALA A 27 2.63 1.53 0.53
C ALA A 27 3.38 0.27 0.97
N VAL A 28 2.66 -0.66 1.62
CA VAL A 28 3.24 -1.91 2.11
C VAL A 28 2.54 -3.09 1.46
N SER A 29 3.25 -3.78 0.59
CA SER A 29 2.73 -4.99 -0.05
C SER A 29 2.92 -6.20 0.86
N VAL A 30 1.89 -7.05 0.92
CA VAL A 30 1.92 -8.34 1.61
C VAL A 30 1.70 -9.43 0.59
N VAL A 31 2.52 -10.47 0.65
CA VAL A 31 2.45 -11.64 -0.24
C VAL A 31 2.41 -12.91 0.59
N ASP A 32 1.62 -13.89 0.13
CA ASP A 32 1.61 -15.25 0.67
C ASP A 32 1.84 -16.24 -0.46
N THR A 33 2.98 -16.90 -0.42
CA THR A 33 3.39 -17.92 -1.39
C THR A 33 3.26 -19.35 -0.83
N GLY A 34 2.46 -19.52 0.25
CA GLY A 34 2.19 -20.81 0.89
C GLY A 34 2.91 -21.03 2.20
N GLU A 35 3.77 -20.11 2.62
CA GLU A 35 4.48 -20.15 3.90
C GLU A 35 3.88 -19.21 4.95
N GLY A 36 2.76 -18.55 4.60
CA GLY A 36 2.10 -17.52 5.35
C GLY A 36 2.43 -16.11 4.87
N PRO A 37 1.60 -15.13 5.27
CA PRO A 37 1.73 -13.75 4.78
C PRO A 37 3.01 -13.09 5.31
N ARG A 38 3.77 -12.49 4.41
CA ARG A 38 4.94 -11.67 4.70
C ARG A 38 4.85 -10.31 4.03
N ALA A 39 5.34 -9.28 4.68
CA ALA A 39 5.39 -7.94 4.10
C ALA A 39 6.70 -7.73 3.34
N LEU A 40 6.60 -7.21 2.12
CA LEU A 40 7.73 -6.69 1.34
C LEU A 40 8.26 -5.38 1.96
N PRO A 41 9.43 -4.89 1.52
CA PRO A 41 9.94 -3.59 1.96
C PRO A 41 8.90 -2.48 1.74
N PRO A 42 8.62 -1.63 2.74
CA PRO A 42 7.72 -0.50 2.58
C PRO A 42 8.23 0.47 1.52
N VAL A 43 7.33 0.96 0.69
CA VAL A 43 7.61 2.02 -0.29
C VAL A 43 7.14 3.34 0.28
N GLU A 44 8.05 4.30 0.42
CA GLU A 44 7.70 5.68 0.73
C GLU A 44 7.30 6.40 -0.56
N VAL A 45 6.16 7.07 -0.53
CA VAL A 45 5.62 7.82 -1.66
C VAL A 45 5.72 9.31 -1.35
N VAL A 46 6.52 10.02 -2.13
CA VAL A 46 6.69 11.47 -2.01
C VAL A 46 6.05 12.15 -3.22
N THR A 47 5.15 13.09 -2.97
CA THR A 47 4.45 13.84 -4.02
C THR A 47 4.52 15.33 -3.76
N ASP A 48 4.51 16.13 -4.82
CA ASP A 48 4.30 17.57 -4.74
C ASP A 48 2.82 17.88 -4.49
N GLY A 49 2.34 17.61 -3.26
CA GLY A 49 0.94 17.80 -2.87
C GLY A 49 0.27 16.51 -2.38
N GLN A 50 -1.03 16.37 -2.61
CA GLN A 50 -1.75 15.13 -2.26
C GLN A 50 -1.48 14.05 -3.30
N TYR A 51 -1.32 12.80 -2.85
CA TYR A 51 -1.21 11.63 -3.72
C TYR A 51 -2.59 11.31 -4.33
N ASP A 52 -2.99 12.17 -5.26
CA ASP A 52 -4.25 12.04 -5.98
C ASP A 52 -4.08 11.17 -7.24
N PHE A 53 -5.14 11.08 -8.03
CA PHE A 53 -5.15 10.32 -9.28
C PHE A 53 -4.05 10.79 -10.25
N ASP A 54 -3.83 12.11 -10.35
CA ASP A 54 -2.84 12.68 -11.25
C ASP A 54 -1.40 12.35 -10.79
N ALA A 55 -1.14 12.37 -9.49
CA ALA A 55 0.16 11.99 -8.93
C ALA A 55 0.44 10.49 -9.09
N ARG A 56 -0.60 9.65 -9.06
CA ARG A 56 -0.50 8.18 -9.18
C ARG A 56 -0.19 7.72 -10.62
N TYR A 57 -0.72 8.41 -11.63
CA TYR A 57 -0.67 7.93 -13.02
C TYR A 57 0.18 8.78 -13.97
N ASN A 58 0.67 9.96 -13.53
CA ASN A 58 1.53 10.81 -14.34
C ASN A 58 2.99 10.67 -13.92
N PRO A 59 3.89 10.15 -14.80
CA PRO A 59 5.31 10.01 -14.51
C PRO A 59 5.95 11.34 -14.10
N GLY A 60 6.78 11.30 -13.05
CA GLY A 60 7.55 12.46 -12.59
C GLY A 60 6.85 13.34 -11.57
N ARG A 61 5.62 13.01 -11.12
CA ARG A 61 4.93 13.68 -10.02
C ARG A 61 5.09 12.99 -8.67
N SER A 62 5.56 11.76 -8.67
CA SER A 62 5.83 10.98 -7.47
C SER A 62 7.24 10.44 -7.49
N GLU A 63 7.93 10.52 -6.37
CA GLU A 63 9.20 9.84 -6.12
C GLU A 63 8.95 8.69 -5.16
N TYR A 64 9.62 7.56 -5.40
CA TYR A 64 9.50 6.36 -4.57
C TYR A 64 10.84 6.02 -3.94
N PHE A 65 10.84 5.78 -2.63
CA PHE A 65 12.02 5.32 -1.91
C PHE A 65 11.76 3.92 -1.35
N VAL A 66 12.63 2.97 -1.67
CA VAL A 66 12.51 1.57 -1.26
C VAL A 66 13.86 1.04 -0.80
N PRO A 67 13.97 0.54 0.43
CA PRO A 67 12.97 0.67 1.48
C PRO A 67 12.69 2.12 1.85
N ALA A 68 11.54 2.38 2.47
CA ALA A 68 11.19 3.70 3.01
C ALA A 68 12.30 4.23 3.92
N ARG A 69 12.53 5.55 3.91
CA ARG A 69 13.59 6.24 4.67
C ARG A 69 13.21 6.38 6.16
N LEU A 70 13.01 5.26 6.83
CA LEU A 70 12.56 5.15 8.21
C LEU A 70 13.53 4.31 9.03
N ASP A 71 13.49 4.50 10.34
CA ASP A 71 14.22 3.64 11.27
C ASP A 71 13.69 2.21 11.23
N GLU A 72 14.57 1.22 11.43
CA GLU A 72 14.26 -0.22 11.39
C GLU A 72 13.05 -0.60 12.25
N ALA A 73 12.97 -0.06 13.47
CA ALA A 73 11.85 -0.34 14.38
C ALA A 73 10.51 0.16 13.82
N VAL A 74 10.52 1.27 13.08
CA VAL A 74 9.33 1.83 12.43
C VAL A 74 8.96 1.00 11.19
N ILE A 75 9.96 0.58 10.41
CA ILE A 75 9.77 -0.34 9.27
C ILE A 75 9.06 -1.61 9.74
N GLU A 76 9.54 -2.25 10.80
CA GLU A 76 8.90 -3.47 11.33
C GLU A 76 7.48 -3.21 11.86
N LYS A 77 7.22 -2.04 12.44
CA LYS A 77 5.89 -1.66 12.89
C LYS A 77 4.91 -1.53 11.73
N VAL A 78 5.29 -0.85 10.64
CA VAL A 78 4.41 -0.67 9.46
C VAL A 78 4.21 -1.99 8.72
N LYS A 79 5.24 -2.86 8.61
CA LYS A 79 5.12 -4.22 8.06
C LYS A 79 4.14 -5.06 8.87
N THR A 80 4.27 -5.07 10.20
CA THR A 80 3.34 -5.77 11.10
C THR A 80 1.91 -5.25 10.95
N THR A 81 1.73 -3.94 10.79
CA THR A 81 0.42 -3.34 10.55
C THR A 81 -0.20 -3.85 9.26
N ALA A 82 0.55 -3.88 8.16
CA ALA A 82 0.06 -4.38 6.87
C ALA A 82 -0.28 -5.87 6.91
N ILE A 83 0.53 -6.70 7.58
CA ILE A 83 0.21 -8.13 7.79
C ILE A 83 -1.06 -8.28 8.63
N THR A 84 -1.25 -7.44 9.65
CA THR A 84 -2.46 -7.46 10.48
C THR A 84 -3.70 -7.11 9.66
N VAL A 85 -3.63 -6.09 8.79
CA VAL A 85 -4.72 -5.74 7.87
C VAL A 85 -5.03 -6.92 6.95
N HIS A 86 -4.01 -7.48 6.30
CA HIS A 86 -4.13 -8.60 5.38
C HIS A 86 -4.83 -9.82 6.01
N THR A 87 -4.37 -10.22 7.19
CA THR A 87 -4.92 -11.39 7.91
C THR A 87 -6.30 -11.14 8.49
N THR A 88 -6.55 -9.94 9.04
CA THR A 88 -7.86 -9.58 9.62
C THR A 88 -8.96 -9.56 8.57
N LEU A 89 -8.63 -9.13 7.36
CA LEU A 89 -9.57 -9.09 6.24
C LEU A 89 -9.65 -10.42 5.47
N GLY A 90 -8.84 -11.43 5.85
CA GLY A 90 -8.82 -12.73 5.18
C GLY A 90 -8.42 -12.62 3.71
N LEU A 91 -7.43 -11.78 3.39
CA LEU A 91 -6.99 -11.56 2.02
C LEU A 91 -6.18 -12.76 1.52
N GLY A 92 -6.14 -12.91 0.21
CA GLY A 92 -5.49 -14.04 -0.45
C GLY A 92 -3.98 -13.86 -0.62
N ASN A 93 -3.44 -14.28 -1.77
CA ASN A 93 -1.99 -14.38 -1.98
C ASN A 93 -1.25 -13.05 -2.00
N LEU A 94 -1.95 -11.94 -2.22
CA LEU A 94 -1.32 -10.62 -2.26
C LEU A 94 -2.31 -9.51 -1.89
N SER A 95 -1.76 -8.45 -1.32
CA SER A 95 -2.44 -7.16 -1.12
C SER A 95 -1.41 -6.03 -1.03
N ARG A 96 -1.86 -4.78 -1.15
CA ARG A 96 -1.07 -3.61 -0.81
C ARG A 96 -1.89 -2.75 0.14
N THR A 97 -1.34 -2.53 1.33
CA THR A 97 -1.93 -1.63 2.33
C THR A 97 -1.29 -0.26 2.21
N ASP A 98 -2.12 0.76 2.04
CA ASP A 98 -1.70 2.15 2.00
C ASP A 98 -1.87 2.75 3.41
N LEU A 99 -0.79 3.32 3.95
CA LEU A 99 -0.69 3.84 5.32
C LEU A 99 -0.20 5.29 5.29
N ILE A 100 -0.57 6.06 6.32
CA ILE A 100 0.13 7.31 6.66
C ILE A 100 0.78 7.13 8.02
N LEU A 101 2.09 7.33 8.08
CA LEU A 101 2.86 7.35 9.32
C LEU A 101 2.89 8.79 9.84
N ASP A 102 2.25 9.05 10.99
CA ASP A 102 2.25 10.38 11.59
C ASP A 102 3.60 10.72 12.28
N ASP A 103 3.76 11.96 12.71
CA ASP A 103 4.98 12.45 13.37
C ASP A 103 5.24 11.77 14.74
N GLU A 104 4.24 11.11 15.31
CA GLU A 104 4.36 10.31 16.55
C GLU A 104 4.78 8.86 16.27
N GLY A 105 4.97 8.50 14.99
CA GLY A 105 5.33 7.16 14.54
C GLY A 105 4.15 6.17 14.63
N THR A 106 2.91 6.66 14.52
CA THR A 106 1.71 5.82 14.45
C THR A 106 1.32 5.59 13.00
N PRO A 107 1.27 4.34 12.52
CA PRO A 107 0.75 4.03 11.19
C PRO A 107 -0.78 4.06 11.20
N TRP A 108 -1.35 4.90 10.35
CA TRP A 108 -2.79 5.01 10.14
C TRP A 108 -3.16 4.28 8.86
N PHE A 109 -4.09 3.34 8.97
CA PHE A 109 -4.66 2.64 7.81
C PHE A 109 -5.52 3.59 6.98
N ILE A 110 -5.27 3.63 5.68
CA ILE A 110 -6.00 4.45 4.72
C ILE A 110 -6.82 3.57 3.77
N ASP A 111 -6.15 2.62 3.11
CA ASP A 111 -6.79 1.75 2.12
C ASP A 111 -6.05 0.43 1.98
N VAL A 112 -6.73 -0.58 1.41
CA VAL A 112 -6.11 -1.84 1.00
C VAL A 112 -6.53 -2.20 -0.42
N ASN A 113 -5.55 -2.40 -1.27
CA ASN A 113 -5.75 -2.86 -2.64
C ASN A 113 -5.52 -4.37 -2.71
N VAL A 114 -6.56 -5.12 -3.06
CA VAL A 114 -6.54 -6.59 -3.16
C VAL A 114 -6.11 -7.10 -4.54
N ILE A 115 -6.03 -6.21 -5.53
CA ILE A 115 -5.50 -6.48 -6.87
C ILE A 115 -4.55 -5.32 -7.23
N PRO A 116 -3.38 -5.21 -6.54
CA PRO A 116 -2.43 -4.15 -6.81
C PRO A 116 -1.89 -4.24 -8.24
N GLY A 117 -1.50 -3.10 -8.81
CA GLY A 117 -0.88 -3.05 -10.13
C GLY A 117 0.40 -3.88 -10.19
N MET A 118 0.64 -4.51 -11.34
CA MET A 118 1.74 -5.44 -11.58
C MET A 118 2.67 -4.97 -12.70
N THR A 119 2.62 -3.69 -13.08
CA THR A 119 3.54 -3.09 -14.05
C THR A 119 4.84 -2.68 -13.39
N GLU A 120 5.91 -2.49 -14.15
CA GLU A 120 7.24 -2.09 -13.65
C GLU A 120 7.22 -0.81 -12.79
N THR A 121 6.25 0.07 -13.00
CA THR A 121 6.06 1.30 -12.23
C THR A 121 5.10 1.15 -11.05
N SER A 122 4.58 -0.03 -10.82
CA SER A 122 3.65 -0.30 -9.72
C SER A 122 4.41 -0.58 -8.42
N LEU A 123 3.81 -0.18 -7.28
CA LEU A 123 4.49 -0.20 -5.98
C LEU A 123 4.82 -1.61 -5.46
N LEU A 124 4.01 -2.63 -5.81
CA LEU A 124 4.31 -4.02 -5.43
C LEU A 124 5.53 -4.56 -6.19
N PRO A 125 5.62 -4.48 -7.54
CA PRO A 125 6.83 -4.83 -8.28
C PRO A 125 8.07 -4.10 -7.78
N ILE A 126 8.00 -2.80 -7.56
CA ILE A 126 9.11 -1.98 -7.04
C ILE A 126 9.60 -2.53 -5.67
N ALA A 127 8.68 -2.86 -4.76
CA ALA A 127 9.03 -3.46 -3.47
C ALA A 127 9.64 -4.86 -3.59
N ALA A 128 9.14 -5.68 -4.52
CA ALA A 128 9.66 -7.02 -4.77
C ALA A 128 11.09 -6.99 -5.34
N GLU A 129 11.36 -6.11 -6.29
CA GLU A 129 12.70 -5.90 -6.85
C GLU A 129 13.71 -5.47 -5.77
N ALA A 130 13.29 -4.62 -4.83
CA ALA A 130 14.16 -4.16 -3.74
C ALA A 130 14.49 -5.28 -2.72
N GLU A 131 13.66 -6.31 -2.61
CA GLU A 131 13.90 -7.47 -1.73
C GLU A 131 14.70 -8.57 -2.44
N GLY A 132 14.51 -8.74 -3.75
CA GLY A 132 15.13 -9.82 -4.51
C GLY A 132 14.73 -9.81 -5.97
N SER A 133 14.03 -10.85 -6.41
CA SER A 133 13.61 -11.03 -7.80
C SER A 133 12.09 -10.94 -7.94
N LEU A 134 11.63 -10.04 -8.78
CA LEU A 134 10.22 -9.96 -9.16
C LEU A 134 9.77 -11.22 -9.91
N ASP A 135 10.63 -11.79 -10.74
CA ASP A 135 10.34 -13.01 -11.50
C ASP A 135 10.11 -14.20 -10.56
N ASP A 136 10.94 -14.33 -9.51
CA ASP A 136 10.77 -15.37 -8.49
C ASP A 136 9.46 -15.22 -7.72
N LEU A 137 9.06 -13.99 -7.40
CA LEU A 137 7.76 -13.72 -6.78
C LEU A 137 6.62 -14.13 -7.70
N TYR A 138 6.66 -13.75 -8.97
CA TYR A 138 5.63 -14.12 -9.94
C TYR A 138 5.53 -15.63 -10.14
N ASP A 139 6.66 -16.32 -10.26
CA ASP A 139 6.70 -17.78 -10.36
C ASP A 139 6.09 -18.44 -9.12
N ALA A 140 6.42 -17.96 -7.93
CA ALA A 140 5.87 -18.46 -6.67
C ALA A 140 4.36 -18.22 -6.57
N LEU A 141 3.85 -17.05 -6.94
CA LEU A 141 2.42 -16.74 -6.95
C LEU A 141 1.63 -17.61 -7.93
N VAL A 142 2.21 -17.91 -9.12
CA VAL A 142 1.57 -18.78 -10.12
C VAL A 142 1.58 -20.24 -9.69
N ARG A 143 2.65 -20.70 -9.05
CA ARG A 143 2.79 -22.10 -8.59
C ARG A 143 1.96 -22.38 -7.34
N ASN A 144 1.67 -21.38 -6.55
CA ASN A 144 0.85 -21.49 -5.35
C ASN A 144 -0.52 -20.83 -5.55
N PRO A 145 -1.39 -21.43 -6.39
CA PRO A 145 -2.73 -20.90 -6.60
C PRO A 145 -3.47 -20.88 -5.27
N LEU A 146 -4.28 -19.84 -5.09
CA LEU A 146 -5.11 -19.60 -3.93
C LEU A 146 -5.62 -20.89 -3.28
N VAL A 147 -5.07 -21.24 -2.14
CA VAL A 147 -5.66 -22.22 -1.23
C VAL A 147 -6.68 -21.45 -0.38
N HIS A 148 -7.86 -21.21 -0.96
CA HIS A 148 -9.00 -20.83 -0.14
C HIS A 148 -9.68 -22.11 0.35
N PRO A 149 -9.96 -22.19 1.65
CA PRO A 149 -10.82 -23.23 2.19
C PRO A 149 -12.25 -23.10 1.68
#